data_0a454e9045cf57d8179823e3f1418ec0
#
_entry.id   0a454e9045cf57d8179823e3f1418ec0
#
_cell.length_a   1.000
_cell.length_b   1.000
_cell.length_c   1.000
_cell.angle_alpha   90.00
_cell.angle_beta   90.00
_cell.angle_gamma   90.00
#
_symmetry.space_group_name_H-M   'P 1'
#
loop_
_entity.id
_entity.type
_entity.pdbx_description
1 polymer ?
#
loop_
_entity_poly.entity_id
_entity_poly.type
_entity_poly.pdbx_seq_one_letter_code
_entity_poly.pdbx_strand_id
1 'polypeptide(L)'
;MATHTVSAATERSAKLNHQAFVLLRTIFTVAPIVFGLDKFTNLLTDWTQYLAPLATDIIPVSPEVFMYVVGIVEIAAGVLVALRPKIGSLVVALWLLGIIVNLLVLPGFFDVALRDFGLLVGALALNRLATASAA
;
A
#
# COMPACT_ATOMS: atom_id res chain seq x y z
N MET A 1 5.17 42.48 -10.08
CA MET A 1 4.87 42.25 -8.64
C MET A 1 3.92 41.06 -8.46
N ALA A 2 2.72 41.11 -9.05
CA ALA A 2 1.77 40.01 -8.93
C ALA A 2 2.32 38.68 -9.50
N THR A 3 2.99 38.74 -10.66
CA THR A 3 3.61 37.56 -11.27
C THR A 3 4.70 36.93 -10.36
N HIS A 4 5.50 37.77 -9.72
CA HIS A 4 6.54 37.32 -8.81
C HIS A 4 5.95 36.62 -7.57
N THR A 5 4.86 37.16 -7.02
CA THR A 5 4.15 36.57 -5.86
C THR A 5 3.55 35.21 -6.21
N VAL A 6 2.90 35.10 -7.38
CA VAL A 6 2.32 33.85 -7.87
C VAL A 6 3.41 32.79 -8.07
N SER A 7 4.55 33.18 -8.65
CA SER A 7 5.69 32.28 -8.86
C SER A 7 6.23 31.72 -7.54
N ALA A 8 6.39 32.57 -6.51
CA ALA A 8 6.86 32.15 -5.19
C ALA A 8 5.88 31.18 -4.52
N ALA A 9 4.57 31.44 -4.61
CA ALA A 9 3.54 30.56 -4.07
C ALA A 9 3.52 29.21 -4.79
N THR A 10 3.67 29.23 -6.11
CA THR A 10 3.73 27.99 -6.93
C THR A 10 4.96 27.16 -6.56
N GLU A 11 6.12 27.79 -6.38
CA GLU A 11 7.34 27.10 -6.00
C GLU A 11 7.21 26.44 -4.62
N ARG A 12 6.57 27.14 -3.67
CA ARG A 12 6.34 26.58 -2.33
C ARG A 12 5.40 25.37 -2.40
N SER A 13 4.31 25.46 -3.15
CA SER A 13 3.38 24.35 -3.34
C SER A 13 4.06 23.14 -3.97
N ALA A 14 4.88 23.36 -5.00
CA ALA A 14 5.62 22.31 -5.66
C ALA A 14 6.58 21.62 -4.69
N LYS A 15 7.27 22.39 -3.84
CA LYS A 15 8.19 21.85 -2.84
C LYS A 15 7.46 20.98 -1.81
N LEU A 16 6.34 21.47 -1.28
CA LEU A 16 5.55 20.73 -0.29
C LEU A 16 4.93 19.47 -0.90
N ASN A 17 4.42 19.57 -2.12
CA ASN A 17 3.90 18.41 -2.85
C ASN A 17 4.98 17.34 -3.06
N HIS A 18 6.20 17.77 -3.39
CA HIS A 18 7.32 16.85 -3.54
C HIS A 18 7.66 16.17 -2.22
N GLN A 19 7.65 16.89 -1.11
CA GLN A 19 7.89 16.32 0.22
C GLN A 19 6.83 15.29 0.57
N ALA A 20 5.56 15.58 0.33
CA ALA A 20 4.46 14.64 0.55
C ALA A 20 4.63 13.40 -0.33
N PHE A 21 4.99 13.58 -1.58
CA PHE A 21 5.26 12.49 -2.51
C PHE A 21 6.38 11.57 -1.99
N VAL A 22 7.50 12.14 -1.55
CA VAL A 22 8.64 11.37 -1.03
C VAL A 22 8.25 10.59 0.22
N LEU A 23 7.50 11.21 1.15
CA LEU A 23 7.04 10.54 2.36
C LEU A 23 6.16 9.33 2.03
N LEU A 24 5.18 9.51 1.17
CA LEU A 24 4.25 8.44 0.80
C LEU A 24 4.95 7.34 -0.01
N ARG A 25 5.79 7.72 -0.98
CA ARG A 25 6.56 6.74 -1.75
C ARG A 25 7.45 5.90 -0.85
N THR A 26 8.08 6.51 0.13
CA THR A 26 8.97 5.80 1.06
C THR A 26 8.18 4.77 1.87
N ILE A 27 7.08 5.17 2.51
CA ILE A 27 6.34 4.23 3.36
C ILE A 27 5.64 3.13 2.55
N PHE A 28 5.08 3.45 1.39
CA PHE A 28 4.44 2.45 0.53
C PHE A 28 5.43 1.56 -0.22
N THR A 29 6.72 1.88 -0.18
CA THR A 29 7.80 0.97 -0.60
C THR A 29 8.22 0.07 0.55
N VAL A 30 8.56 0.68 1.69
CA VAL A 30 9.17 -0.03 2.83
C VAL A 30 8.18 -0.96 3.52
N ALA A 31 6.97 -0.49 3.79
CA ALA A 31 6.00 -1.26 4.56
C ALA A 31 5.59 -2.57 3.85
N PRO A 32 5.20 -2.58 2.56
CA PRO A 32 4.90 -3.83 1.88
C PRO A 32 6.07 -4.80 1.84
N ILE A 33 7.29 -4.30 1.64
CA ILE A 33 8.49 -5.15 1.60
C ILE A 33 8.73 -5.79 2.98
N VAL A 34 8.66 -4.99 4.04
CA VAL A 34 8.86 -5.49 5.42
C VAL A 34 7.78 -6.49 5.79
N PHE A 35 6.51 -6.17 5.54
CA PHE A 35 5.40 -7.08 5.85
C PHE A 35 5.45 -8.34 4.98
N GLY A 36 5.84 -8.20 3.71
CA GLY A 36 6.00 -9.35 2.83
C GLY A 36 7.11 -10.29 3.30
N LEU A 37 8.26 -9.74 3.69
CA LEU A 37 9.37 -10.54 4.27
C LEU A 37 8.94 -11.20 5.57
N ASP A 38 8.20 -10.50 6.43
CA ASP A 38 7.77 -11.04 7.71
C ASP A 38 6.79 -12.21 7.56
N LYS A 39 6.10 -12.33 6.45
CA LYS A 39 5.23 -13.47 6.18
C LYS A 39 6.00 -14.79 6.09
N PHE A 40 7.31 -14.74 5.87
CA PHE A 40 8.18 -15.91 5.91
C PHE A 40 8.74 -16.20 7.30
N THR A 41 8.70 -15.23 8.22
CA THR A 41 9.31 -15.34 9.55
C THR A 41 8.30 -15.28 10.69
N ASN A 42 7.15 -14.61 10.50
CA ASN A 42 6.13 -14.38 11.53
C ASN A 42 6.68 -13.76 12.83
N LEU A 43 7.66 -12.84 12.70
CA LEU A 43 8.23 -12.15 13.84
C LEU A 43 7.31 -11.06 14.38
N LEU A 44 6.59 -10.34 13.49
CA LEU A 44 5.67 -9.29 13.90
C LEU A 44 4.36 -9.86 14.41
N THR A 45 3.83 -10.88 13.73
CA THR A 45 2.56 -11.51 14.08
C THR A 45 2.42 -12.84 13.33
N ASP A 46 1.41 -13.64 13.70
CA ASP A 46 0.98 -14.77 12.91
C ASP A 46 0.02 -14.28 11.82
N TRP A 47 0.52 -14.19 10.60
CA TRP A 47 -0.24 -13.64 9.47
C TRP A 47 -1.43 -14.51 9.05
N THR A 48 -1.37 -15.82 9.33
CA THR A 48 -2.47 -16.74 8.96
C THR A 48 -3.77 -16.42 9.69
N GLN A 49 -3.69 -15.77 10.86
CA GLN A 49 -4.89 -15.36 11.61
C GLN A 49 -5.78 -14.37 10.85
N TYR A 50 -5.20 -13.64 9.90
CA TYR A 50 -5.93 -12.64 9.10
C TYR A 50 -6.49 -13.20 7.81
N LEU A 51 -6.26 -14.47 7.50
CA LEU A 51 -6.73 -15.09 6.27
C LEU A 51 -8.14 -15.66 6.46
N ALA A 52 -9.09 -15.20 5.64
CA ALA A 52 -10.44 -15.73 5.67
C ALA A 52 -10.45 -17.20 5.19
N PRO A 53 -11.21 -18.09 5.81
CA PRO A 53 -11.33 -19.48 5.35
C PRO A 53 -11.79 -19.59 3.90
N LEU A 54 -12.62 -18.65 3.44
CA LEU A 54 -13.07 -18.60 2.05
C LEU A 54 -11.92 -18.56 1.06
N ALA A 55 -10.81 -17.89 1.41
CA ALA A 55 -9.64 -17.78 0.53
C ALA A 55 -9.03 -19.16 0.25
N THR A 56 -8.88 -20.00 1.27
CA THR A 56 -8.33 -21.35 1.12
C THR A 56 -9.37 -22.34 0.58
N ASP A 57 -10.64 -22.04 0.68
CA ASP A 57 -11.70 -22.82 0.04
C ASP A 57 -11.66 -22.61 -1.49
N ILE A 58 -11.37 -21.39 -1.94
CA ILE A 58 -11.29 -21.06 -3.37
C ILE A 58 -9.95 -21.53 -3.95
N ILE A 59 -8.85 -21.29 -3.24
CA ILE A 59 -7.50 -21.70 -3.63
C ILE A 59 -7.04 -22.76 -2.63
N PRO A 60 -7.10 -24.06 -2.98
CA PRO A 60 -6.90 -25.15 -2.02
C PRO A 60 -5.42 -25.37 -1.70
N VAL A 61 -4.82 -24.47 -0.96
CA VAL A 61 -3.47 -24.57 -0.41
C VAL A 61 -3.53 -24.33 1.10
N SER A 62 -2.46 -24.70 1.83
CA SER A 62 -2.42 -24.41 3.27
C SER A 62 -2.37 -22.90 3.51
N PRO A 63 -2.87 -22.41 4.66
CA PRO A 63 -2.78 -21.00 5.01
C PRO A 63 -1.35 -20.46 4.97
N GLU A 64 -0.37 -21.25 5.39
CA GLU A 64 1.04 -20.86 5.38
C GLU A 64 1.54 -20.63 3.95
N VAL A 65 1.25 -21.56 3.04
CA VAL A 65 1.62 -21.42 1.62
C VAL A 65 0.92 -20.23 1.00
N PHE A 66 -0.36 -20.00 1.32
CA PHE A 66 -1.10 -18.84 0.85
C PHE A 66 -0.40 -17.55 1.28
N MET A 67 0.03 -17.45 2.55
CA MET A 67 0.71 -16.28 3.07
C MET A 67 2.11 -16.09 2.47
N TYR A 68 2.80 -17.14 2.10
CA TYR A 68 4.08 -17.03 1.39
C TYR A 68 3.88 -16.38 0.02
N VAL A 69 2.84 -16.79 -0.71
CA VAL A 69 2.49 -16.16 -2.00
C VAL A 69 2.11 -14.70 -1.82
N VAL A 70 1.30 -14.40 -0.81
CA VAL A 70 0.93 -13.02 -0.45
C VAL A 70 2.18 -12.20 -0.14
N GLY A 71 3.12 -12.76 0.62
CA GLY A 71 4.38 -12.10 0.95
C GLY A 71 5.19 -11.73 -0.29
N ILE A 72 5.30 -12.64 -1.25
CA ILE A 72 5.99 -12.39 -2.52
C ILE A 72 5.31 -11.27 -3.30
N VAL A 73 3.98 -11.27 -3.39
CA VAL A 73 3.21 -10.23 -4.07
C VAL A 73 3.42 -8.87 -3.40
N GLU A 74 3.43 -8.83 -2.06
CA GLU A 74 3.66 -7.58 -1.32
C GLU A 74 5.05 -7.01 -1.55
N ILE A 75 6.08 -7.86 -1.57
CA ILE A 75 7.45 -7.44 -1.87
C ILE A 75 7.50 -6.86 -3.29
N ALA A 76 6.91 -7.56 -4.25
CA ALA A 76 6.87 -7.09 -5.63
C ALA A 76 6.12 -5.75 -5.75
N ALA A 77 5.01 -5.59 -5.04
CA ALA A 77 4.25 -4.33 -5.03
C ALA A 77 5.07 -3.18 -4.45
N GLY A 78 5.79 -3.42 -3.35
CA GLY A 78 6.67 -2.40 -2.76
C GLY A 78 7.80 -1.99 -3.69
N VAL A 79 8.43 -2.94 -4.36
CA VAL A 79 9.46 -2.66 -5.37
C VAL A 79 8.87 -1.85 -6.53
N LEU A 80 7.66 -2.18 -6.97
CA LEU A 80 6.98 -1.46 -8.03
C LEU A 80 6.71 0.00 -7.64
N VAL A 81 6.32 0.26 -6.40
CA VAL A 81 6.15 1.63 -5.89
C VAL A 81 7.48 2.40 -5.95
N ALA A 82 8.60 1.75 -5.59
CA ALA A 82 9.91 2.38 -5.64
C ALA A 82 10.32 2.74 -7.08
N LEU A 83 10.06 1.86 -8.04
CA LEU A 83 10.47 2.03 -9.42
C LEU A 83 9.46 2.82 -10.26
N ARG A 84 8.18 2.60 -10.03
CA ARG A 84 7.07 3.21 -10.78
C ARG A 84 5.94 3.61 -9.82
N PRO A 85 6.09 4.70 -9.08
CA PRO A 85 5.13 5.05 -8.03
C PRO A 85 3.70 5.31 -8.55
N LYS A 86 3.55 5.79 -9.77
CA LYS A 86 2.23 6.01 -10.35
C LYS A 86 1.45 4.70 -10.55
N ILE A 87 2.12 3.70 -11.09
CA ILE A 87 1.51 2.37 -11.33
C ILE A 87 1.50 1.58 -10.03
N GLY A 88 2.61 1.59 -9.29
CA GLY A 88 2.77 0.86 -8.05
C GLY A 88 1.73 1.24 -7.00
N SER A 89 1.40 2.53 -6.88
CA SER A 89 0.39 2.99 -5.93
C SER A 89 -1.00 2.46 -6.26
N LEU A 90 -1.35 2.34 -7.55
CA LEU A 90 -2.62 1.72 -7.96
C LEU A 90 -2.64 0.23 -7.65
N VAL A 91 -1.54 -0.47 -7.88
CA VAL A 91 -1.42 -1.90 -7.54
C VAL A 91 -1.59 -2.09 -6.04
N VAL A 92 -0.94 -1.26 -5.22
CA VAL A 92 -1.08 -1.30 -3.76
C VAL A 92 -2.51 -1.00 -3.34
N ALA A 93 -3.16 -0.01 -3.94
CA ALA A 93 -4.56 0.32 -3.64
C ALA A 93 -5.50 -0.86 -3.93
N LEU A 94 -5.34 -1.50 -5.09
CA LEU A 94 -6.12 -2.69 -5.45
C LEU A 94 -5.84 -3.86 -4.50
N TRP A 95 -4.59 -4.05 -4.11
CA TRP A 95 -4.19 -5.08 -3.17
C TRP A 95 -4.81 -4.84 -1.79
N LEU A 96 -4.78 -3.60 -1.30
CA LEU A 96 -5.42 -3.22 -0.04
C LEU A 96 -6.93 -3.44 -0.08
N LEU A 97 -7.56 -3.16 -1.22
CA LEU A 97 -8.99 -3.45 -1.39
C LEU A 97 -9.27 -4.94 -1.23
N GLY A 98 -8.44 -5.80 -1.83
CA GLY A 98 -8.54 -7.25 -1.67
C GLY A 98 -8.36 -7.70 -0.21
N ILE A 99 -7.39 -7.11 0.49
CA ILE A 99 -7.17 -7.39 1.92
C ILE A 99 -8.40 -6.97 2.74
N ILE A 100 -8.97 -5.81 2.47
CA ILE A 100 -10.15 -5.32 3.17
C ILE A 100 -11.33 -6.27 2.98
N VAL A 101 -11.58 -6.71 1.75
CA VAL A 101 -12.63 -7.69 1.46
C VAL A 101 -12.40 -8.98 2.26
N ASN A 102 -11.17 -9.47 2.29
CA ASN A 102 -10.81 -10.66 3.07
C ASN A 102 -11.11 -10.45 4.57
N LEU A 103 -10.76 -9.29 5.13
CA LEU A 103 -10.99 -8.99 6.55
C LEU A 103 -12.47 -8.81 6.87
N LEU A 104 -13.27 -8.32 5.93
CA LEU A 104 -14.73 -8.22 6.12
C LEU A 104 -15.41 -9.58 6.10
N VAL A 105 -14.90 -10.51 5.29
CA VAL A 105 -15.40 -11.88 5.22
C VAL A 105 -14.95 -12.69 6.44
N LEU A 106 -13.78 -12.36 7.01
CA LEU A 106 -13.26 -12.98 8.24
C LEU A 106 -13.67 -12.13 9.45
N PRO A 107 -14.82 -12.29 10.07
CA PRO A 107 -15.22 -11.39 11.16
C PRO A 107 -14.22 -11.43 12.33
N GLY A 108 -14.06 -10.28 13.00
CA GLY A 108 -13.17 -10.15 14.15
C GLY A 108 -12.02 -9.16 13.98
N PHE A 109 -11.76 -8.66 12.74
CA PHE A 109 -10.68 -7.74 12.45
C PHE A 109 -11.16 -6.48 11.72
N PHE A 110 -12.33 -5.98 12.09
CA PHE A 110 -12.88 -4.77 11.46
C PHE A 110 -12.06 -3.52 11.76
N ASP A 111 -11.38 -3.48 12.90
CA ASP A 111 -10.42 -2.43 13.23
C ASP A 111 -9.24 -2.41 12.26
N VAL A 112 -8.71 -3.59 11.92
CA VAL A 112 -7.63 -3.72 10.92
C VAL A 112 -8.15 -3.34 9.53
N ALA A 113 -9.37 -3.73 9.18
CA ALA A 113 -9.99 -3.35 7.91
C ALA A 113 -10.12 -1.83 7.79
N LEU A 114 -10.52 -1.14 8.85
CA LEU A 114 -10.61 0.32 8.87
C LEU A 114 -9.25 0.98 8.70
N ARG A 115 -8.22 0.45 9.36
CA ARG A 115 -6.83 0.92 9.17
C ARG A 115 -6.40 0.76 7.73
N ASP A 116 -6.66 -0.39 7.13
CA ASP A 116 -6.27 -0.67 5.74
C ASP A 116 -7.05 0.19 4.75
N PHE A 117 -8.28 0.58 5.08
CA PHE A 117 -9.02 1.56 4.29
C PHE A 117 -8.30 2.91 4.27
N GLY A 118 -7.79 3.36 5.42
CA GLY A 118 -6.97 4.58 5.49
C GLY A 118 -5.71 4.46 4.65
N LEU A 119 -5.05 3.31 4.68
CA LEU A 119 -3.88 3.05 3.84
C LEU A 119 -4.24 3.06 2.35
N LEU A 120 -5.40 2.52 1.98
CA LEU A 120 -5.89 2.57 0.59
C LEU A 120 -6.05 4.02 0.12
N VAL A 121 -6.65 4.87 0.94
CA VAL A 121 -6.76 6.30 0.62
C VAL A 121 -5.38 6.93 0.47
N GLY A 122 -4.43 6.59 1.35
CA GLY A 122 -3.05 7.04 1.24
C GLY A 122 -2.38 6.61 -0.05
N ALA A 123 -2.61 5.39 -0.50
CA ALA A 123 -2.08 4.89 -1.78
C ALA A 123 -2.68 5.66 -2.97
N LEU A 124 -3.96 5.99 -2.92
CA LEU A 124 -4.59 6.82 -3.94
C LEU A 124 -4.03 8.25 -3.93
N ALA A 125 -3.75 8.81 -2.76
CA ALA A 125 -3.08 10.11 -2.64
C ALA A 125 -1.68 10.07 -3.26
N LEU A 126 -0.92 9.01 -3.01
CA LEU A 126 0.39 8.81 -3.65
C LEU A 126 0.25 8.76 -5.18
N ASN A 127 -0.75 8.05 -5.69
CA ASN A 127 -1.01 7.99 -7.13
C ASN A 127 -1.26 9.38 -7.71
N ARG A 128 -2.05 10.21 -7.02
CA ARG A 128 -2.34 11.58 -7.48
C ARG A 128 -1.08 12.43 -7.50
N LEU A 129 -0.26 12.35 -6.46
CA LEU A 129 1.01 13.08 -6.40
C LEU A 129 2.01 12.58 -7.44
N ALA A 130 2.09 11.28 -7.64
CA ALA A 130 2.95 10.68 -8.66
C ALA A 130 2.53 11.10 -10.08
N THR A 131 1.23 11.20 -10.32
CA THR A 131 0.68 11.66 -11.61
C THR A 131 1.09 13.11 -11.87
N ALA A 132 1.00 13.98 -10.86
CA ALA A 132 1.42 15.36 -10.98
C ALA A 132 2.94 15.48 -11.20
N SER A 133 3.73 14.63 -10.52
CA SER A 133 5.20 14.65 -10.67
C SER A 133 5.67 14.09 -12.01
N ALA A 134 4.90 13.15 -12.59
CA ALA A 134 5.22 12.55 -13.89
C ALA A 134 4.91 13.49 -15.07
N ALA A 135 4.03 14.47 -14.83
CA ALA A 135 3.75 15.48 -15.84
C ALA A 135 4.87 16.53 -15.90
#